data_5a62f159894605c8c7e582f58391764d
#
_entry.id   5a62f159894605c8c7e582f58391764d
#
_cell.length_a   1.000
_cell.length_b   1.000
_cell.length_c   1.000
_cell.angle_alpha   90.00
_cell.angle_beta   90.00
_cell.angle_gamma   90.00
#
_symmetry.space_group_name_H-M   'P 1'
#
loop_
_entity.id
_entity.type
_entity.pdbx_description
1 polymer ?
#
loop_
_entity_poly.entity_id
_entity_poly.type
_entity_poly.pdbx_seq_one_letter_code
_entity_poly.pdbx_strand_id
1 'polypeptide(L)'
;MDTIRLTIDGQQIEVPEGTTILEAARTADIYIPSLCFHPDLPPAKDHPAVEAVFHGHHKIENAHPEQSGKGCGICVVEVAGNSELAGACATAAVDGMVVTTQNERIEAKRRENLLSIMARHRHACLTCAQRDGCSLSPCSTDVPENERCCEQFGHCELQQVANFVGIPDTTPRWVPTDYPVFKDDPLFERDYNLCIGCTRCVRACRDLRGIEALGFVLDENGQAQVGTVAETLDDSGCKFCTACVA
;
A
#
# COMPACT_ATOMS: atom_id res chain seq x y z
N MET A 1 -9.94 5.19 -30.18
CA MET A 1 -10.25 5.18 -28.73
C MET A 1 -10.79 6.56 -28.44
N ASP A 2 -11.94 6.62 -27.83
CA ASP A 2 -12.53 7.91 -27.47
C ASP A 2 -11.64 8.56 -26.37
N THR A 3 -11.42 9.86 -26.48
CA THR A 3 -10.66 10.63 -25.51
C THR A 3 -11.61 11.48 -24.68
N ILE A 4 -11.26 11.65 -23.42
CA ILE A 4 -11.99 12.48 -22.47
C ILE A 4 -11.10 13.62 -21.98
N ARG A 5 -11.71 14.71 -21.56
CA ARG A 5 -11.00 15.86 -20.97
C ARG A 5 -11.45 16.04 -19.54
N LEU A 6 -10.47 16.18 -18.66
CA LEU A 6 -10.71 16.52 -17.26
C LEU A 6 -9.77 17.63 -16.82
N THR A 7 -10.07 18.22 -15.68
CA THR A 7 -9.23 19.26 -15.06
C THR A 7 -8.71 18.74 -13.73
N ILE A 8 -7.39 18.72 -13.53
CA ILE A 8 -6.75 18.38 -12.25
C ILE A 8 -5.94 19.60 -11.78
N ASP A 9 -6.27 20.11 -10.61
CA ASP A 9 -5.65 21.32 -10.02
C ASP A 9 -5.56 22.52 -10.99
N GLY A 10 -6.62 22.70 -11.82
CA GLY A 10 -6.70 23.77 -12.81
C GLY A 10 -6.03 23.48 -14.15
N GLN A 11 -5.31 22.37 -14.28
CA GLN A 11 -4.69 21.93 -15.54
C GLN A 11 -5.64 21.04 -16.33
N GLN A 12 -5.91 21.38 -17.59
CA GLN A 12 -6.68 20.52 -18.50
C GLN A 12 -5.81 19.38 -19.02
N ILE A 13 -6.36 18.18 -18.97
CA ILE A 13 -5.69 16.92 -19.34
C ILE A 13 -6.61 16.15 -20.29
N GLU A 14 -6.06 15.60 -21.35
CA GLU A 14 -6.77 14.73 -22.29
C GLU A 14 -6.18 13.31 -22.21
N VAL A 15 -7.04 12.32 -21.96
CA VAL A 15 -6.64 10.93 -21.80
C VAL A 15 -7.65 10.00 -22.48
N PRO A 16 -7.27 8.75 -22.81
CA PRO A 16 -8.20 7.73 -23.28
C PRO A 16 -9.32 7.46 -22.26
N GLU A 17 -10.52 7.17 -22.74
CA GLU A 17 -11.61 6.68 -21.90
C GLU A 17 -11.21 5.42 -21.14
N GLY A 18 -11.60 5.32 -19.87
CA GLY A 18 -11.23 4.23 -18.96
C GLY A 18 -9.94 4.47 -18.15
N THR A 19 -9.18 5.55 -18.46
CA THR A 19 -8.03 5.96 -17.66
C THR A 19 -8.48 6.38 -16.26
N THR A 20 -7.76 5.96 -15.21
CA THR A 20 -8.05 6.39 -13.83
C THR A 20 -7.56 7.82 -13.58
N ILE A 21 -8.12 8.48 -12.55
CA ILE A 21 -7.65 9.82 -12.13
C ILE A 21 -6.14 9.82 -11.83
N LEU A 22 -5.64 8.76 -11.19
CA LEU A 22 -4.21 8.65 -10.85
C LEU A 22 -3.33 8.54 -12.11
N GLU A 23 -3.73 7.75 -13.08
CA GLU A 23 -3.02 7.63 -14.36
C GLU A 23 -3.07 8.94 -15.15
N ALA A 24 -4.24 9.59 -15.21
CA ALA A 24 -4.38 10.91 -15.83
C ALA A 24 -3.46 11.95 -15.17
N ALA A 25 -3.41 12.00 -13.84
CA ALA A 25 -2.50 12.90 -13.11
C ALA A 25 -1.02 12.65 -13.48
N ARG A 26 -0.63 11.38 -13.59
CA ARG A 26 0.74 10.99 -13.97
C ARG A 26 1.12 11.45 -15.38
N THR A 27 0.20 11.45 -16.36
CA THR A 27 0.49 11.97 -17.72
C THR A 27 0.77 13.46 -17.73
N ALA A 28 0.36 14.18 -16.71
CA ALA A 28 0.52 15.62 -16.54
C ALA A 28 1.56 15.99 -15.47
N ASP A 29 2.38 15.03 -15.03
CA ASP A 29 3.39 15.20 -13.97
C ASP A 29 2.82 15.70 -12.63
N ILE A 30 1.52 15.46 -12.38
CA ILE A 30 0.87 15.75 -11.11
C ILE A 30 1.04 14.57 -10.17
N TYR A 31 1.74 14.77 -9.06
CA TYR A 31 1.99 13.71 -8.10
C TYR A 31 0.81 13.49 -7.15
N ILE A 32 0.22 12.30 -7.21
CA ILE A 32 -0.76 11.81 -6.22
C ILE A 32 -0.10 10.63 -5.49
N PRO A 33 0.14 10.71 -4.17
CA PRO A 33 0.80 9.64 -3.43
C PRO A 33 -0.03 8.37 -3.42
N SER A 34 0.61 7.20 -3.50
CA SER A 34 -0.06 5.90 -3.45
C SER A 34 0.91 4.82 -2.98
N LEU A 35 0.41 3.80 -2.26
CA LEU A 35 1.21 2.66 -1.79
C LEU A 35 0.73 1.33 -2.37
N CYS A 36 -0.53 1.21 -2.73
CA CYS A 36 -1.08 -0.03 -3.29
C CYS A 36 -1.20 -0.02 -4.82
N PHE A 37 -1.02 1.10 -5.48
CA PHE A 37 -1.10 1.19 -6.94
C PHE A 37 0.16 0.61 -7.60
N HIS A 38 -0.06 -0.11 -8.72
CA HIS A 38 0.98 -0.48 -9.67
C HIS A 38 0.34 -0.46 -11.07
N PRO A 39 1.03 0.03 -12.11
CA PRO A 39 0.44 0.19 -13.46
C PRO A 39 -0.04 -1.11 -14.08
N ASP A 40 0.61 -2.22 -13.78
CA ASP A 40 0.28 -3.53 -14.35
C ASP A 40 -0.73 -4.32 -13.52
N LEU A 41 -1.22 -3.75 -12.40
CA LEU A 41 -2.15 -4.42 -11.50
C LEU A 41 -3.51 -3.74 -11.47
N PRO A 42 -4.61 -4.49 -11.39
CA PRO A 42 -5.93 -3.90 -11.17
C PRO A 42 -5.96 -3.15 -9.82
N PRO A 43 -6.90 -2.22 -9.63
CA PRO A 43 -7.04 -1.51 -8.36
C PRO A 43 -7.15 -2.44 -7.15
N ALA A 44 -6.59 -2.03 -6.00
CA ALA A 44 -6.70 -2.81 -4.76
C ALA A 44 -8.07 -2.72 -4.09
N LYS A 45 -8.88 -1.72 -4.47
CA LYS A 45 -10.24 -1.55 -3.99
C LYS A 45 -11.15 -2.66 -4.54
N ASP A 46 -12.08 -3.11 -3.72
CA ASP A 46 -13.08 -4.14 -4.04
C ASP A 46 -12.48 -5.53 -4.33
N HIS A 47 -11.23 -5.74 -4.01
CA HIS A 47 -10.58 -7.04 -4.13
C HIS A 47 -11.11 -8.00 -3.07
N PRO A 48 -11.51 -9.24 -3.42
CA PRO A 48 -12.04 -10.18 -2.44
C PRO A 48 -10.94 -10.63 -1.47
N ALA A 49 -11.27 -10.60 -0.19
CA ALA A 49 -10.48 -11.25 0.85
C ALA A 49 -10.76 -12.76 0.84
N VAL A 50 -9.81 -13.55 1.36
CA VAL A 50 -9.99 -15.01 1.53
C VAL A 50 -10.51 -15.29 2.96
N GLU A 51 -10.94 -16.54 3.23
CA GLU A 51 -11.43 -16.94 4.55
C GLU A 51 -10.32 -16.95 5.60
N ALA A 52 -9.12 -17.38 5.20
CA ALA A 52 -7.96 -17.42 6.07
C ALA A 52 -6.67 -17.32 5.27
N VAL A 53 -5.60 -16.84 5.91
CA VAL A 53 -4.23 -16.88 5.42
C VAL A 53 -3.33 -17.49 6.49
N PHE A 54 -2.10 -17.84 6.10
CA PHE A 54 -1.12 -18.45 6.97
C PHE A 54 0.17 -17.63 7.02
N HIS A 55 0.68 -17.44 8.21
CA HIS A 55 2.05 -17.04 8.50
C HIS A 55 2.80 -18.28 9.02
N GLY A 56 3.32 -19.12 8.11
CA GLY A 56 3.79 -20.46 8.42
C GLY A 56 2.64 -21.33 8.95
N HIS A 57 2.82 -21.94 10.13
CA HIS A 57 1.78 -22.78 10.75
C HIS A 57 0.69 -21.97 11.48
N HIS A 58 0.82 -20.64 11.55
CA HIS A 58 -0.17 -19.81 12.21
C HIS A 58 -1.27 -19.39 11.23
N LYS A 59 -2.46 -19.96 11.42
CA LYS A 59 -3.66 -19.60 10.66
C LYS A 59 -4.25 -18.29 11.18
N ILE A 60 -4.55 -17.36 10.29
CA ILE A 60 -5.21 -16.07 10.56
C ILE A 60 -6.53 -16.09 9.80
N GLU A 61 -7.63 -16.03 10.54
CA GLU A 61 -8.97 -16.02 9.98
C GLU A 61 -9.41 -14.59 9.63
N ASN A 62 -10.28 -14.47 8.63
CA ASN A 62 -10.83 -13.18 8.22
C ASN A 62 -11.88 -12.72 9.23
N ALA A 63 -11.62 -11.61 9.90
CA ALA A 63 -12.55 -11.02 10.85
C ALA A 63 -13.78 -10.36 10.18
N HIS A 64 -13.70 -10.08 8.87
CA HIS A 64 -14.76 -9.39 8.10
C HIS A 64 -15.02 -10.08 6.75
N PRO A 65 -15.53 -11.32 6.74
CA PRO A 65 -15.72 -12.11 5.52
C PRO A 65 -16.69 -11.47 4.52
N GLU A 66 -17.54 -10.55 4.97
CA GLU A 66 -18.47 -9.80 4.12
C GLU A 66 -17.85 -8.56 3.45
N GLN A 67 -16.60 -8.23 3.79
CA GLN A 67 -15.93 -7.03 3.27
C GLN A 67 -14.84 -7.38 2.26
N SER A 68 -14.68 -6.48 1.29
CA SER A 68 -13.59 -6.51 0.33
C SER A 68 -12.46 -5.54 0.74
N GLY A 69 -11.30 -5.68 0.11
CA GLY A 69 -10.18 -4.78 0.30
C GLY A 69 -10.53 -3.33 -0.05
N LYS A 70 -10.14 -2.41 0.82
CA LYS A 70 -10.39 -0.95 0.63
C LYS A 70 -9.21 -0.23 -0.05
N GLY A 71 -8.09 -0.93 -0.26
CA GLY A 71 -6.82 -0.31 -0.67
C GLY A 71 -6.17 0.51 0.45
N CYS A 72 -5.07 1.19 0.14
CA CYS A 72 -4.31 1.95 1.15
C CYS A 72 -4.93 3.31 1.52
N GLY A 73 -5.85 3.83 0.70
CA GLY A 73 -6.51 5.13 0.93
C GLY A 73 -5.58 6.36 0.86
N ILE A 74 -4.35 6.22 0.37
CA ILE A 74 -3.38 7.34 0.29
C ILE A 74 -3.64 8.22 -0.92
N CYS A 75 -4.15 7.67 -2.02
CA CYS A 75 -4.40 8.39 -3.27
C CYS A 75 -5.73 9.16 -3.29
N VAL A 76 -6.30 9.49 -2.15
CA VAL A 76 -7.58 10.21 -2.09
C VAL A 76 -7.48 11.61 -2.69
N VAL A 77 -8.52 11.98 -3.42
CA VAL A 77 -8.69 13.27 -4.10
C VAL A 77 -10.14 13.75 -3.92
N GLU A 78 -10.37 15.03 -4.15
CA GLU A 78 -11.71 15.60 -4.20
C GLU A 78 -12.17 15.74 -5.65
N VAL A 79 -13.38 15.27 -5.93
CA VAL A 79 -14.02 15.43 -7.24
C VAL A 79 -15.18 16.38 -7.07
N ALA A 80 -15.21 17.45 -7.87
CA ALA A 80 -16.26 18.47 -7.78
C ALA A 80 -17.65 17.84 -7.96
N GLY A 81 -18.56 18.20 -7.05
CA GLY A 81 -19.90 17.62 -7.02
C GLY A 81 -20.05 16.34 -6.17
N ASN A 82 -18.96 15.73 -5.72
CA ASN A 82 -19.01 14.60 -4.81
C ASN A 82 -18.79 15.05 -3.35
N SER A 83 -19.60 14.53 -2.44
CA SER A 83 -19.43 14.77 -1.00
C SER A 83 -18.28 13.98 -0.39
N GLU A 84 -17.96 12.83 -0.97
CA GLU A 84 -16.93 11.91 -0.48
C GLU A 84 -15.62 12.04 -1.28
N LEU A 85 -14.49 11.81 -0.61
CA LEU A 85 -13.20 11.72 -1.28
C LEU A 85 -13.12 10.44 -2.13
N ALA A 86 -12.62 10.57 -3.35
CA ALA A 86 -12.44 9.47 -4.28
C ALA A 86 -11.03 8.89 -4.21
N GLY A 87 -10.89 7.57 -4.35
CA GLY A 87 -9.58 6.92 -4.53
C GLY A 87 -9.11 7.04 -5.97
N ALA A 88 -8.15 7.92 -6.23
CA ALA A 88 -7.69 8.22 -7.60
C ALA A 88 -7.24 7.00 -8.41
N CYS A 89 -6.68 5.97 -7.75
CA CYS A 89 -6.21 4.75 -8.42
C CYS A 89 -7.32 3.79 -8.87
N ALA A 90 -8.56 4.01 -8.41
CA ALA A 90 -9.70 3.13 -8.71
C ALA A 90 -10.90 3.89 -9.30
N THR A 91 -10.81 5.20 -9.43
CA THR A 91 -11.88 6.03 -10.00
C THR A 91 -11.53 6.36 -11.44
N ALA A 92 -12.36 5.90 -12.37
CA ALA A 92 -12.23 6.27 -13.78
C ALA A 92 -12.46 7.77 -13.97
N ALA A 93 -11.61 8.40 -14.77
CA ALA A 93 -11.82 9.77 -15.21
C ALA A 93 -13.03 9.82 -16.16
N VAL A 94 -13.80 10.88 -16.09
CA VAL A 94 -14.93 11.14 -17.00
C VAL A 94 -14.81 12.54 -17.59
N ASP A 95 -15.43 12.73 -18.75
CA ASP A 95 -15.37 14.00 -19.46
C ASP A 95 -15.97 15.15 -18.63
N GLY A 96 -15.26 16.28 -18.59
CA GLY A 96 -15.63 17.45 -17.78
C GLY A 96 -15.37 17.33 -16.28
N MET A 97 -14.78 16.22 -15.79
CA MET A 97 -14.46 16.06 -14.38
C MET A 97 -13.48 17.13 -13.90
N VAL A 98 -13.71 17.65 -12.69
CA VAL A 98 -12.80 18.57 -12.01
C VAL A 98 -12.31 17.93 -10.73
N VAL A 99 -10.99 17.82 -10.60
CA VAL A 99 -10.32 17.13 -9.49
C VAL A 99 -9.37 18.09 -8.77
N THR A 100 -9.42 18.04 -7.44
CA THR A 100 -8.47 18.72 -6.56
C THR A 100 -7.63 17.67 -5.85
N THR A 101 -6.30 17.78 -5.93
CA THR A 101 -5.38 16.81 -5.34
C THR A 101 -4.83 17.21 -3.98
N GLN A 102 -4.95 18.50 -3.59
CA GLN A 102 -4.40 19.02 -2.34
C GLN A 102 -5.36 20.03 -1.71
N ASN A 103 -5.78 19.77 -0.50
CA ASN A 103 -6.42 20.67 0.42
C ASN A 103 -6.39 20.06 1.84
N GLU A 104 -6.79 20.82 2.85
CA GLU A 104 -6.75 20.40 4.27
C GLU A 104 -7.50 19.07 4.52
N ARG A 105 -8.64 18.86 3.87
CA ARG A 105 -9.45 17.63 3.99
C ARG A 105 -8.73 16.42 3.43
N ILE A 106 -8.13 16.56 2.24
CA ILE A 106 -7.36 15.52 1.57
C ILE A 106 -6.12 15.15 2.41
N GLU A 107 -5.39 16.17 2.86
CA GLU A 107 -4.17 15.99 3.65
C GLU A 107 -4.46 15.32 4.99
N ALA A 108 -5.53 15.74 5.69
CA ALA A 108 -5.96 15.11 6.94
C ALA A 108 -6.29 13.63 6.72
N LYS A 109 -7.02 13.28 5.64
CA LYS A 109 -7.38 11.90 5.35
C LYS A 109 -6.18 11.05 4.94
N ARG A 110 -5.25 11.58 4.14
CA ARG A 110 -3.99 10.90 3.81
C ARG A 110 -3.17 10.63 5.06
N ARG A 111 -3.06 11.61 5.95
CA ARG A 111 -2.33 11.46 7.21
C ARG A 111 -2.95 10.40 8.10
N GLU A 112 -4.27 10.40 8.27
CA GLU A 112 -5.00 9.37 9.03
C GLU A 112 -4.69 7.96 8.48
N ASN A 113 -4.83 7.77 7.16
CA ASN A 113 -4.60 6.48 6.52
C ASN A 113 -3.12 6.05 6.62
N LEU A 114 -2.19 6.99 6.47
CA LEU A 114 -0.75 6.71 6.58
C LEU A 114 -0.38 6.31 8.02
N LEU A 115 -0.88 7.00 9.03
CA LEU A 115 -0.63 6.67 10.43
C LEU A 115 -1.17 5.27 10.77
N SER A 116 -2.31 4.88 10.21
CA SER A 116 -2.86 3.53 10.35
C SER A 116 -1.94 2.44 9.76
N ILE A 117 -1.30 2.72 8.63
CA ILE A 117 -0.28 1.83 8.04
C ILE A 117 0.98 1.79 8.91
N MET A 118 1.46 2.94 9.36
CA MET A 118 2.67 3.06 10.17
C MET A 118 2.52 2.43 11.55
N ALA A 119 1.31 2.38 12.11
CA ALA A 119 1.06 1.70 13.39
C ALA A 119 1.43 0.20 13.36
N ARG A 120 1.56 -0.40 12.19
CA ARG A 120 1.90 -1.83 11.98
C ARG A 120 3.25 -2.04 11.31
N HIS A 121 3.98 -0.97 11.01
CA HIS A 121 5.24 -1.05 10.29
C HIS A 121 6.32 -0.24 10.99
N ARG A 122 7.51 -0.81 11.15
CA ARG A 122 8.64 -0.12 11.76
C ARG A 122 8.98 1.16 10.99
N HIS A 123 9.02 2.27 11.70
CA HIS A 123 9.17 3.59 11.11
C HIS A 123 9.96 4.57 11.97
N ALA A 124 10.61 4.11 13.04
CA ALA A 124 11.31 5.00 13.97
C ALA A 124 12.34 5.89 13.27
N CYS A 125 12.99 5.42 12.19
CA CYS A 125 13.93 6.22 11.41
C CYS A 125 13.26 7.37 10.64
N LEU A 126 11.98 7.26 10.29
CA LEU A 126 11.27 8.33 9.56
C LEU A 126 11.02 9.56 10.43
N THR A 127 10.87 9.37 11.73
CA THR A 127 10.68 10.45 12.73
C THR A 127 11.98 10.85 13.43
N CYS A 128 13.12 10.28 13.04
CA CYS A 128 14.41 10.58 13.64
C CYS A 128 14.96 11.92 13.13
N ALA A 129 15.40 12.80 14.04
CA ALA A 129 16.00 14.08 13.69
C ALA A 129 17.34 13.93 12.91
N GLN A 130 17.98 12.77 13.00
CA GLN A 130 19.26 12.46 12.33
C GLN A 130 19.08 11.53 11.11
N ARG A 131 17.88 11.48 10.53
CA ARG A 131 17.55 10.57 9.43
C ARG A 131 18.34 10.85 8.14
N ASP A 132 18.65 12.12 7.89
CA ASP A 132 19.32 12.52 6.66
C ASP A 132 20.79 12.07 6.66
N GLY A 133 21.14 11.25 5.67
CA GLY A 133 22.48 10.65 5.57
C GLY A 133 22.77 9.53 6.56
N CYS A 134 21.75 9.05 7.28
CA CYS A 134 21.91 7.96 8.24
C CYS A 134 22.22 6.63 7.52
N SER A 135 23.25 5.93 8.01
CA SER A 135 23.64 4.58 7.53
C SER A 135 22.92 3.44 8.26
N LEU A 136 21.95 3.75 9.14
CA LEU A 136 21.22 2.82 10.02
C LEU A 136 22.09 2.13 11.08
N SER A 137 23.37 1.92 10.83
CA SER A 137 24.29 1.26 11.77
C SER A 137 25.69 1.90 11.68
N PRO A 138 26.28 2.31 12.81
CA PRO A 138 25.68 2.34 14.15
C PRO A 138 24.58 3.40 14.27
N CYS A 139 23.54 3.14 15.07
CA CYS A 139 22.48 4.10 15.31
C CYS A 139 22.91 5.12 16.37
N SER A 140 23.01 6.40 16.01
CA SER A 140 23.43 7.48 16.90
C SER A 140 22.35 7.92 17.89
N THR A 141 21.11 7.48 17.72
CA THR A 141 19.96 7.81 18.57
C THR A 141 19.45 6.61 19.37
N ASP A 142 20.21 5.53 19.41
CA ASP A 142 19.94 4.32 20.18
C ASP A 142 18.56 3.69 19.95
N VAL A 143 17.99 3.84 18.72
CA VAL A 143 16.77 3.14 18.35
C VAL A 143 17.05 1.64 18.35
N PRO A 144 16.22 0.81 19.00
CA PRO A 144 16.35 -0.64 18.96
C PRO A 144 16.34 -1.17 17.51
N GLU A 145 17.14 -2.20 17.23
CA GLU A 145 17.34 -2.68 15.86
C GLU A 145 16.03 -3.14 15.21
N ASN A 146 15.17 -3.81 15.97
CA ASN A 146 13.87 -4.28 15.51
C ASN A 146 12.82 -3.17 15.31
N GLU A 147 13.08 -1.94 15.76
CA GLU A 147 12.23 -0.77 15.52
C GLU A 147 12.73 0.09 14.36
N ARG A 148 14.00 -0.07 13.94
CA ARG A 148 14.57 0.71 12.84
C ARG A 148 13.89 0.37 11.53
N CYS A 149 13.87 1.32 10.59
CA CYS A 149 13.52 1.01 9.22
C CYS A 149 14.43 -0.10 8.65
N CYS A 150 13.93 -0.84 7.67
CA CYS A 150 14.69 -1.88 6.99
C CYS A 150 15.77 -1.28 6.06
N GLU A 151 16.53 -2.14 5.39
CA GLU A 151 17.60 -1.77 4.45
C GLU A 151 17.12 -0.94 3.25
N GLN A 152 15.80 -0.91 2.99
CA GLN A 152 15.21 -0.04 1.95
C GLN A 152 15.16 1.44 2.35
N PHE A 153 15.60 1.81 3.56
CA PHE A 153 15.64 3.20 3.99
C PHE A 153 16.50 4.05 3.03
N GLY A 154 15.93 5.13 2.52
CA GLY A 154 16.51 5.95 1.45
C GLY A 154 15.94 5.68 0.05
N HIS A 155 15.39 4.49 -0.19
CA HIS A 155 14.79 4.08 -1.46
C HIS A 155 13.36 3.54 -1.30
N CYS A 156 12.77 3.69 -0.12
CA CYS A 156 11.47 3.12 0.25
C CYS A 156 10.31 4.00 -0.21
N GLU A 157 9.32 3.44 -0.93
CA GLU A 157 8.10 4.16 -1.32
C GLU A 157 7.32 4.69 -0.10
N LEU A 158 7.24 3.91 0.99
CA LEU A 158 6.57 4.35 2.22
C LEU A 158 7.25 5.62 2.77
N GLN A 159 8.58 5.68 2.75
CA GLN A 159 9.34 6.87 3.16
C GLN A 159 9.03 8.08 2.27
N GLN A 160 8.98 7.90 0.95
CA GLN A 160 8.63 8.97 0.01
C GLN A 160 7.24 9.51 0.28
N VAL A 161 6.27 8.62 0.47
CA VAL A 161 4.89 8.99 0.81
C VAL A 161 4.83 9.68 2.17
N ALA A 162 5.55 9.18 3.18
CA ALA A 162 5.60 9.79 4.51
C ALA A 162 6.21 11.20 4.49
N ASN A 163 7.24 11.42 3.68
CA ASN A 163 7.83 12.74 3.49
C ASN A 163 6.86 13.71 2.79
N PHE A 164 6.11 13.24 1.80
CA PHE A 164 5.13 14.06 1.08
C PHE A 164 3.91 14.42 1.93
N VAL A 165 3.34 13.45 2.62
CA VAL A 165 2.12 13.63 3.45
C VAL A 165 2.44 14.40 4.73
N GLY A 166 3.67 14.30 5.22
CA GLY A 166 4.09 14.83 6.50
C GLY A 166 3.52 14.01 7.68
N ILE A 167 4.42 13.47 8.48
CA ILE A 167 4.06 12.76 9.70
C ILE A 167 4.49 13.58 10.92
N PRO A 168 3.66 13.71 11.95
CA PRO A 168 4.02 14.44 13.15
C PRO A 168 5.09 13.69 13.95
N ASP A 169 5.99 14.44 14.60
CA ASP A 169 7.02 13.87 15.48
C ASP A 169 6.43 13.11 16.68
N THR A 170 5.16 13.38 16.97
CA THR A 170 4.39 12.68 18.02
C THR A 170 3.84 11.34 17.57
N THR A 171 4.12 10.90 16.35
CA THR A 171 3.68 9.59 15.85
C THR A 171 4.18 8.48 16.76
N PRO A 172 3.29 7.66 17.37
CA PRO A 172 3.71 6.55 18.21
C PRO A 172 4.60 5.59 17.43
N ARG A 173 5.66 5.11 18.07
CA ARG A 173 6.49 4.08 17.46
C ARG A 173 5.70 2.79 17.34
N TRP A 174 5.95 2.08 16.25
CA TRP A 174 5.43 0.73 16.08
C TRP A 174 5.99 -0.20 17.15
N VAL A 175 5.13 -1.00 17.73
CA VAL A 175 5.52 -2.08 18.66
C VAL A 175 5.74 -3.33 17.83
N PRO A 176 6.94 -3.95 17.88
CA PRO A 176 7.22 -5.18 17.14
C PRO A 176 6.24 -6.29 17.45
N THR A 177 5.72 -6.94 16.40
CA THR A 177 4.90 -8.15 16.53
C THR A 177 5.73 -9.40 16.66
N ASP A 178 7.04 -9.29 16.34
CA ASP A 178 8.03 -10.38 16.39
C ASP A 178 7.57 -11.65 15.65
N TYR A 179 6.91 -11.45 14.49
CA TYR A 179 6.62 -12.57 13.61
C TYR A 179 7.91 -13.26 13.16
N PRO A 180 7.96 -14.59 13.13
CA PRO A 180 9.12 -15.27 12.61
C PRO A 180 9.35 -14.95 11.13
N VAL A 181 10.61 -14.80 10.74
CA VAL A 181 10.98 -14.69 9.33
C VAL A 181 11.03 -16.10 8.75
N PHE A 182 10.23 -16.37 7.73
CA PHE A 182 10.14 -17.66 7.07
C PHE A 182 11.22 -17.78 6.00
N LYS A 183 12.11 -18.79 6.17
CA LYS A 183 13.28 -19.06 5.31
C LYS A 183 13.22 -20.45 4.67
N ASP A 184 12.13 -21.16 4.86
CA ASP A 184 11.98 -22.55 4.40
C ASP A 184 11.60 -22.64 2.92
N ASP A 185 11.21 -21.52 2.30
CA ASP A 185 10.92 -21.48 0.87
C ASP A 185 12.23 -21.44 0.05
N PRO A 186 12.30 -22.16 -1.09
CA PRO A 186 13.57 -22.35 -1.81
C PRO A 186 14.14 -21.07 -2.45
N LEU A 187 13.33 -20.03 -2.70
CA LEU A 187 13.74 -18.82 -3.41
C LEU A 187 13.43 -17.52 -2.67
N PHE A 188 12.64 -17.56 -1.59
CA PHE A 188 12.17 -16.36 -0.91
C PHE A 188 12.31 -16.47 0.60
N GLU A 189 12.73 -15.39 1.22
CA GLU A 189 12.49 -15.14 2.63
C GLU A 189 11.25 -14.27 2.79
N ARG A 190 10.35 -14.61 3.72
CA ARG A 190 9.13 -13.88 3.99
C ARG A 190 9.18 -13.25 5.38
N ASP A 191 9.25 -11.94 5.44
CA ASP A 191 9.18 -11.16 6.68
C ASP A 191 7.87 -10.37 6.72
N TYR A 192 6.88 -10.90 7.42
CA TYR A 192 5.59 -10.25 7.58
C TYR A 192 5.63 -9.01 8.48
N ASN A 193 6.72 -8.80 9.26
CA ASN A 193 6.93 -7.56 10.01
C ASN A 193 7.15 -6.34 9.09
N LEU A 194 7.48 -6.57 7.82
CA LEU A 194 7.64 -5.53 6.80
C LEU A 194 6.39 -5.32 5.94
N CYS A 195 5.33 -6.09 6.17
CA CYS A 195 4.13 -6.02 5.36
C CYS A 195 3.28 -4.79 5.73
N ILE A 196 2.96 -3.96 4.73
CA ILE A 196 2.07 -2.80 4.87
C ILE A 196 0.62 -3.09 4.44
N GLY A 197 0.30 -4.33 4.07
CA GLY A 197 -1.03 -4.73 3.63
C GLY A 197 -1.46 -4.15 2.26
N CYS A 198 -0.51 -3.77 1.40
CA CYS A 198 -0.81 -3.15 0.10
C CYS A 198 -1.42 -4.11 -0.94
N THR A 199 -1.40 -5.39 -0.70
CA THR A 199 -1.93 -6.47 -1.56
C THR A 199 -1.36 -6.55 -2.98
N ARG A 200 -0.27 -5.83 -3.32
CA ARG A 200 0.37 -5.92 -4.65
C ARG A 200 0.77 -7.35 -4.98
N CYS A 201 1.41 -8.06 -4.04
CA CYS A 201 1.84 -9.45 -4.23
C CYS A 201 0.66 -10.41 -4.45
N VAL A 202 -0.46 -10.20 -3.77
CA VAL A 202 -1.68 -11.00 -3.93
C VAL A 202 -2.25 -10.80 -5.34
N ARG A 203 -2.40 -9.54 -5.78
CA ARG A 203 -2.91 -9.20 -7.11
C ARG A 203 -1.97 -9.67 -8.23
N ALA A 204 -0.66 -9.52 -8.06
CA ALA A 204 0.31 -10.06 -9.00
C ALA A 204 0.19 -11.60 -9.13
N CYS A 205 0.05 -12.31 -8.00
CA CYS A 205 -0.12 -13.76 -7.99
C CYS A 205 -1.40 -14.20 -8.70
N ARG A 206 -2.52 -13.55 -8.39
CA ARG A 206 -3.84 -13.92 -8.91
C ARG A 206 -4.09 -13.36 -10.31
N ASP A 207 -3.94 -12.04 -10.49
CA ASP A 207 -4.46 -11.35 -11.68
C ASP A 207 -3.47 -11.40 -12.85
N LEU A 208 -2.15 -11.40 -12.59
CA LEU A 208 -1.15 -11.52 -13.64
C LEU A 208 -0.78 -12.98 -13.94
N ARG A 209 -0.78 -13.85 -12.91
CA ARG A 209 -0.26 -15.22 -13.05
C ARG A 209 -1.34 -16.29 -13.01
N GLY A 210 -2.56 -15.97 -12.60
CA GLY A 210 -3.64 -16.94 -12.44
C GLY A 210 -3.35 -17.99 -11.35
N ILE A 211 -2.47 -17.64 -10.38
CA ILE A 211 -2.06 -18.48 -9.25
C ILE A 211 -2.58 -17.80 -8.00
N GLU A 212 -3.27 -18.50 -7.13
CA GLU A 212 -3.87 -17.96 -5.93
C GLU A 212 -3.12 -18.43 -4.66
N ALA A 213 -1.78 -18.52 -4.74
CA ALA A 213 -0.95 -18.96 -3.63
C ALA A 213 -0.87 -17.94 -2.49
N LEU A 214 -1.13 -16.67 -2.78
CA LEU A 214 -1.18 -15.58 -1.80
C LEU A 214 -2.60 -15.03 -1.71
N GLY A 215 -3.02 -14.76 -0.48
CA GLY A 215 -4.30 -14.13 -0.17
C GLY A 215 -4.13 -13.02 0.86
N PHE A 216 -5.23 -12.38 1.21
CA PHE A 216 -5.29 -11.50 2.36
C PHE A 216 -6.61 -11.69 3.11
N VAL A 217 -6.56 -11.43 4.39
CA VAL A 217 -7.72 -11.32 5.28
C VAL A 217 -7.81 -9.90 5.81
N LEU A 218 -8.95 -9.54 6.35
CA LEU A 218 -9.12 -8.28 7.09
C LEU A 218 -9.06 -8.59 8.59
N ASP A 219 -8.20 -7.87 9.31
CA ASP A 219 -8.13 -7.94 10.76
C ASP A 219 -9.34 -7.24 11.42
N GLU A 220 -9.44 -7.26 12.75
CA GLU A 220 -10.52 -6.65 13.52
C GLU A 220 -10.73 -5.14 13.21
N ASN A 221 -9.69 -4.45 12.74
CA ASN A 221 -9.73 -3.05 12.34
C ASN A 221 -10.06 -2.87 10.85
N GLY A 222 -10.31 -3.95 10.11
CA GLY A 222 -10.57 -3.95 8.67
C GLY A 222 -9.33 -3.67 7.82
N GLN A 223 -8.13 -3.93 8.36
CA GLN A 223 -6.87 -3.75 7.65
C GLN A 223 -6.39 -5.07 7.05
N ALA A 224 -5.85 -5.01 5.83
CA ALA A 224 -5.39 -6.20 5.13
C ALA A 224 -4.15 -6.81 5.77
N GLN A 225 -4.21 -8.10 6.05
CA GLN A 225 -3.09 -8.96 6.42
C GLN A 225 -2.87 -9.98 5.31
N VAL A 226 -1.72 -9.92 4.66
CA VAL A 226 -1.35 -10.81 3.56
C VAL A 226 -0.68 -12.06 4.12
N GLY A 227 -0.97 -13.21 3.52
CA GLY A 227 -0.31 -14.48 3.83
C GLY A 227 -0.41 -15.47 2.67
N THR A 228 0.08 -16.67 2.90
CA THR A 228 -0.14 -17.82 2.01
C THR A 228 -1.53 -18.41 2.25
N VAL A 229 -2.13 -19.06 1.25
CA VAL A 229 -3.45 -19.70 1.40
C VAL A 229 -3.36 -21.09 2.08
N ALA A 230 -2.14 -21.62 2.23
CA ALA A 230 -1.80 -22.78 3.04
C ALA A 230 -0.51 -22.50 3.85
N GLU A 231 -0.03 -23.44 4.63
CA GLU A 231 1.11 -23.25 5.54
C GLU A 231 2.41 -22.85 4.83
N THR A 232 2.67 -23.41 3.65
CA THR A 232 3.85 -23.11 2.83
C THR A 232 3.46 -22.53 1.47
N LEU A 233 4.42 -21.93 0.74
CA LEU A 233 4.20 -21.51 -0.64
C LEU A 233 3.94 -22.72 -1.57
N ASP A 234 4.61 -23.84 -1.35
CA ASP A 234 4.44 -25.05 -2.16
C ASP A 234 3.04 -25.65 -1.96
N ASP A 235 2.60 -25.82 -0.71
CA ASP A 235 1.23 -26.28 -0.39
C ASP A 235 0.14 -25.33 -0.92
N SER A 236 0.46 -24.05 -1.04
CA SER A 236 -0.41 -23.04 -1.65
C SER A 236 -0.44 -23.10 -3.18
N GLY A 237 0.32 -24.01 -3.79
CA GLY A 237 0.40 -24.15 -5.26
C GLY A 237 1.26 -23.09 -5.95
N CYS A 238 2.14 -22.40 -5.22
CA CYS A 238 3.07 -21.42 -5.77
C CYS A 238 3.94 -22.04 -6.86
N LYS A 239 4.19 -21.30 -7.93
CA LYS A 239 5.07 -21.70 -9.05
C LYS A 239 6.42 -20.99 -9.01
N PHE A 240 6.75 -20.30 -7.92
CA PHE A 240 8.00 -19.55 -7.73
C PHE A 240 8.35 -18.64 -8.91
N CYS A 241 7.32 -18.03 -9.54
CA CYS A 241 7.45 -17.22 -10.76
C CYS A 241 7.96 -15.79 -10.52
N THR A 242 8.25 -15.41 -9.29
CA THR A 242 8.78 -14.10 -8.84
C THR A 242 7.87 -12.88 -9.04
N ALA A 243 6.73 -12.98 -9.69
CA ALA A 243 5.86 -11.83 -9.99
C ALA A 243 5.41 -11.03 -8.75
N CYS A 244 5.38 -11.65 -7.57
CA CYS A 244 5.00 -10.97 -6.32
C CYS A 244 6.13 -10.17 -5.65
N VAL A 245 7.37 -10.30 -6.12
CA VAL A 245 8.57 -9.62 -5.59
C VAL A 245 9.27 -8.73 -6.64
N ALA A 246 8.75 -8.69 -7.87
CA ALA A 246 9.28 -7.89 -8.98
C ALA A 246 8.83 -6.43 -8.91
#